data_537765c7ae862a63d6b3c2bd27324c36
#
_entry.id   537765c7ae862a63d6b3c2bd27324c36
#
_cell.length_a   1.000
_cell.length_b   1.000
_cell.length_c   1.000
_cell.angle_alpha   90.00
_cell.angle_beta   90.00
_cell.angle_gamma   90.00
#
_symmetry.space_group_name_H-M   'P 1'
#
loop_
_entity.id
_entity.type
_entity.pdbx_description
1 polymer ?
#
loop_
_entity_poly.entity_id
_entity_poly.type
_entity_poly.pdbx_seq_one_letter_code
_entity_poly.pdbx_strand_id
1 'polypeptide(L)'
;DYKERFNFDDGTRVRSYYTGFRTDKFEDLTTSKEEPKTHLIEFKKQESIFDKECADCPAQYTTAKEIPLKKWDEVTSTLSELDTSKLHYVKVPENHIVIDFDIPDDNGNKCLERNVEEASKWPATYAELSKSGSGVHLHYIYSGDVNKLSRIYDDHIEIKVFTGKSSLRRKLTKCNNIPIATISSGLPLKGEAMVNKD
;
A
#
# COMPACT_ATOMS: atom_id res chain seq x y z
N ASP A 1 18.94 22.88 -37.30
CA ASP A 1 18.66 22.59 -36.74
C ASP A 1 18.35 22.23 -36.19
N TYR A 2 18.14 22.14 -35.39
CA TYR A 2 17.78 21.68 -34.78
C TYR A 2 17.36 21.88 -34.21
N LYS A 3 17.15 21.93 -33.82
CA LYS A 3 16.71 21.92 -33.23
C LYS A 3 15.90 22.11 -33.11
N GLU A 4 15.95 22.44 -33.42
CA GLU A 4 15.19 22.51 -33.35
C GLU A 4 14.47 22.10 -33.15
N ARG A 5 14.62 22.15 -33.10
CA ARG A 5 13.99 21.56 -32.83
C ARG A 5 13.47 21.30 -32.12
N PHE A 6 13.56 21.37 -31.77
CA PHE A 6 13.29 20.81 -31.20
C PHE A 6 12.77 21.13 -30.67
N ASN A 7 12.52 21.51 -30.84
CA ASN A 7 12.18 21.60 -30.60
C ASN A 7 11.92 21.59 -30.14
N PHE A 8 11.81 21.31 -29.65
CA PHE A 8 11.71 20.98 -29.34
C PHE A 8 11.08 21.26 -28.94
N ASP A 9 10.90 21.42 -28.90
CA ASP A 9 10.42 21.61 -28.71
C ASP A 9 9.80 21.37 -28.29
N ASP A 10 9.39 21.34 -28.08
CA ASP A 10 8.81 20.82 -27.84
C ASP A 10 8.90 20.06 -27.24
N GLY A 11 9.21 19.85 -26.75
CA GLY A 11 9.55 18.99 -26.17
C GLY A 11 9.56 17.96 -26.24
N THR A 12 9.93 17.97 -26.89
CA THR A 12 10.18 17.15 -27.14
C THR A 12 10.72 16.74 -27.11
N ARG A 13 10.95 16.54 -27.01
CA ARG A 13 11.65 16.19 -27.17
C ARG A 13 12.30 16.17 -27.00
N VAL A 14 12.82 16.09 -27.26
CA VAL A 14 13.65 16.06 -27.53
C VAL A 14 13.92 15.63 -28.20
N ARG A 15 14.10 15.77 -28.75
CA ARG A 15 14.52 15.67 -29.45
C ARG A 15 15.15 15.71 -29.92
N SER A 16 15.54 15.56 -30.56
CA SER A 16 16.37 15.56 -31.17
C SER A 16 17.06 15.90 -31.62
N TYR A 17 17.12 16.12 -31.61
CA TYR A 17 18.01 16.40 -32.41
C TYR A 17 19.08 15.85 -32.79
N TYR A 18 19.11 15.15 -33.34
CA TYR A 18 20.33 15.00 -33.78
C TYR A 18 20.72 14.30 -34.99
N THR A 19 21.18 14.84 -35.94
CA THR A 19 22.01 14.38 -37.02
C THR A 19 23.30 13.76 -36.46
N GLY A 20 23.57 12.53 -36.80
CA GLY A 20 24.70 11.82 -36.24
C GLY A 20 24.40 11.00 -35.03
N PHE A 21 23.15 10.87 -34.69
CA PHE A 21 22.74 9.96 -33.65
C PHE A 21 22.92 8.52 -34.13
N ARG A 22 23.71 7.76 -33.42
CA ARG A 22 23.96 6.38 -33.81
C ARG A 22 22.93 5.45 -33.21
N THR A 23 22.23 4.76 -34.06
CA THR A 23 21.25 3.75 -33.66
C THR A 23 21.88 2.61 -32.87
N ASP A 24 23.13 2.24 -33.22
CA ASP A 24 23.85 1.22 -32.49
C ASP A 24 24.06 1.58 -31.01
N LYS A 25 24.44 2.83 -30.75
CA LYS A 25 24.59 3.32 -29.35
C LYS A 25 23.27 3.42 -28.63
N PHE A 26 22.21 3.73 -29.35
CA PHE A 26 20.89 3.77 -28.76
C PHE A 26 20.39 2.37 -28.40
N GLU A 27 20.64 1.40 -29.26
CA GLU A 27 20.31 0.01 -28.98
C GLU A 27 21.08 -0.53 -27.80
N ASP A 28 22.35 -0.21 -27.67
CA ASP A 28 23.16 -0.61 -26.52
C ASP A 28 22.62 -0.02 -25.22
N LEU A 29 22.14 1.22 -25.26
CA LEU A 29 21.54 1.85 -24.09
C LEU A 29 20.18 1.24 -23.72
N THR A 30 19.45 0.72 -24.71
CA THR A 30 18.16 0.07 -24.45
C THR A 30 18.32 -1.37 -23.96
N THR A 31 19.37 -2.05 -24.40
CA THR A 31 19.66 -3.42 -23.97
C THR A 31 20.27 -3.48 -22.57
N SER A 32 20.86 -2.37 -22.11
CA SER A 32 21.43 -2.28 -20.78
C SER A 32 20.47 -1.76 -19.71
N LYS A 33 19.19 -1.58 -20.05
CA LYS A 33 18.16 -1.27 -19.04
C LYS A 33 17.90 -2.52 -18.22
N GLU A 34 18.73 -2.69 -17.20
CA GLU A 34 18.30 -3.50 -16.08
C GLU A 34 17.03 -2.83 -15.54
N GLU A 35 15.93 -3.54 -15.58
CA GLU A 35 14.76 -3.10 -14.86
C GLU A 35 15.16 -2.90 -13.40
N PRO A 36 14.78 -1.80 -12.79
CA PRO A 36 15.14 -1.57 -11.40
C PRO A 36 14.62 -2.75 -10.59
N LYS A 37 15.55 -3.44 -9.96
CA LYS A 37 15.21 -4.57 -9.10
C LYS A 37 14.29 -4.02 -8.03
N THR A 38 13.03 -4.46 -8.06
CA THR A 38 12.08 -4.12 -7.01
C THR A 38 12.64 -4.64 -5.69
N HIS A 39 12.98 -3.71 -4.79
CA HIS A 39 13.42 -4.10 -3.45
C HIS A 39 12.23 -4.67 -2.70
N LEU A 40 12.34 -5.93 -2.29
CA LEU A 40 11.32 -6.58 -1.49
C LEU A 40 11.24 -5.94 -0.10
N ILE A 41 10.02 -5.79 0.39
CA ILE A 41 9.78 -5.28 1.74
C ILE A 41 10.36 -6.26 2.75
N GLU A 42 11.13 -5.75 3.71
CA GLU A 42 11.69 -6.55 4.80
C GLU A 42 10.85 -6.37 6.05
N PHE A 43 10.34 -7.48 6.56
CA PHE A 43 9.54 -7.51 7.78
C PHE A 43 10.38 -8.02 8.95
N LYS A 44 10.36 -7.29 10.05
CA LYS A 44 11.08 -7.66 11.28
C LYS A 44 10.17 -7.47 12.49
N LYS A 45 10.43 -8.26 13.51
CA LYS A 45 9.80 -8.05 14.82
C LYS A 45 10.47 -6.85 15.47
N GLN A 46 9.79 -5.71 15.47
CA GLN A 46 10.33 -4.43 15.92
C GLN A 46 9.20 -3.48 16.31
N GLU A 47 9.54 -2.34 16.90
CA GLU A 47 8.58 -1.29 17.18
C GLU A 47 7.92 -0.79 15.90
N SER A 48 6.66 -0.43 16.00
CA SER A 48 5.85 0.00 14.88
C SER A 48 5.70 1.52 14.89
N ILE A 49 6.03 2.15 13.75
CA ILE A 49 5.73 3.58 13.53
C ILE A 49 4.23 3.83 13.61
N PHE A 50 3.42 2.88 13.13
CA PHE A 50 1.96 2.97 13.22
C PHE A 50 1.51 3.09 14.68
N ASP A 51 2.06 2.28 15.58
CA ASP A 51 1.73 2.34 17.00
C ASP A 51 2.05 3.71 17.60
N LYS A 52 3.09 4.37 17.10
CA LYS A 52 3.48 5.71 17.57
C LYS A 52 2.59 6.79 16.97
N GLU A 53 2.32 6.74 15.67
CA GLU A 53 1.53 7.77 14.99
C GLU A 53 0.05 7.69 15.34
N CYS A 54 -0.47 6.50 15.60
CA CYS A 54 -1.85 6.28 16.01
C CYS A 54 -2.00 6.04 17.50
N ALA A 55 -1.00 6.44 18.29
CA ALA A 55 -0.98 6.20 19.74
C ALA A 55 -2.25 6.71 20.45
N ASP A 56 -2.78 7.84 20.02
CA ASP A 56 -3.96 8.47 20.62
C ASP A 56 -5.28 8.03 19.97
N CYS A 57 -5.23 7.15 18.97
CA CYS A 57 -6.44 6.66 18.33
C CYS A 57 -7.20 5.72 19.27
N PRO A 58 -8.54 5.80 19.27
CA PRO A 58 -9.35 4.87 20.07
C PRO A 58 -9.04 3.42 19.67
N ALA A 59 -8.83 2.57 20.64
CA ALA A 59 -8.50 1.18 20.40
C ALA A 59 -9.00 0.29 21.52
N GLN A 60 -9.27 -0.97 21.21
CA GLN A 60 -9.78 -1.94 22.17
C GLN A 60 -9.40 -3.36 21.77
N TYR A 61 -9.35 -4.23 22.76
CA TYR A 61 -9.18 -5.66 22.51
C TYR A 61 -10.48 -6.28 21.98
N THR A 62 -10.47 -7.56 21.75
CA THR A 62 -11.58 -8.30 21.17
C THR A 62 -12.22 -9.24 22.17
N THR A 63 -13.46 -9.67 21.87
CA THR A 63 -14.08 -10.79 22.55
C THR A 63 -13.46 -12.11 22.09
N ALA A 64 -13.87 -13.23 22.69
CA ALA A 64 -13.46 -14.57 22.26
C ALA A 64 -13.86 -14.86 20.81
N LYS A 65 -14.89 -14.17 20.31
CA LYS A 65 -15.33 -14.29 18.90
C LYS A 65 -14.62 -13.32 17.97
N GLU A 66 -13.57 -12.65 18.46
CA GLU A 66 -12.74 -11.72 17.69
C GLU A 66 -13.52 -10.51 17.13
N ILE A 67 -14.52 -10.05 17.87
CA ILE A 67 -15.25 -8.82 17.57
C ILE A 67 -14.93 -7.76 18.63
N PRO A 68 -15.15 -6.45 18.37
CA PRO A 68 -14.88 -5.41 19.34
C PRO A 68 -15.65 -5.63 20.66
N LEU A 69 -15.00 -5.33 21.78
CA LEU A 69 -15.60 -5.49 23.12
C LEU A 69 -16.74 -4.52 23.40
N LYS A 70 -16.60 -3.29 22.88
CA LYS A 70 -17.52 -2.17 23.16
C LYS A 70 -17.90 -1.44 21.88
N LYS A 71 -19.00 -0.71 21.93
CA LYS A 71 -19.31 0.28 20.87
C LYS A 71 -18.27 1.38 20.91
N TRP A 72 -17.94 1.94 19.75
CA TRP A 72 -16.86 2.92 19.64
C TRP A 72 -17.10 4.20 20.45
N ASP A 73 -18.36 4.59 20.66
CA ASP A 73 -18.72 5.73 21.50
C ASP A 73 -18.50 5.48 22.99
N GLU A 74 -18.30 4.23 23.38
CA GLU A 74 -18.04 3.82 24.78
C GLU A 74 -16.54 3.52 25.02
N VAL A 75 -15.70 3.57 23.98
CA VAL A 75 -14.29 3.25 24.09
C VAL A 75 -13.52 4.47 24.60
N THR A 76 -12.82 4.30 25.72
CA THR A 76 -11.99 5.34 26.32
C THR A 76 -10.49 5.02 26.25
N SER A 77 -10.14 3.79 25.89
CA SER A 77 -8.74 3.37 25.75
C SER A 77 -8.18 3.79 24.38
N THR A 78 -6.88 4.02 24.35
CA THR A 78 -6.14 4.38 23.14
C THR A 78 -5.16 3.28 22.75
N LEU A 79 -4.64 3.34 21.51
CA LEU A 79 -3.72 2.33 21.01
C LEU A 79 -2.47 2.19 21.91
N SER A 80 -1.97 3.31 22.44
CA SER A 80 -0.80 3.31 23.31
C SER A 80 -0.99 2.53 24.61
N GLU A 81 -2.23 2.30 25.02
CA GLU A 81 -2.55 1.57 26.24
C GLU A 81 -2.69 0.06 26.03
N LEU A 82 -2.62 -0.39 24.75
CA LEU A 82 -2.81 -1.80 24.41
C LEU A 82 -1.47 -2.48 24.13
N ASP A 83 -1.46 -3.79 24.35
CA ASP A 83 -0.43 -4.66 23.79
C ASP A 83 -0.82 -5.02 22.36
N THR A 84 -0.23 -4.35 21.39
CA THR A 84 -0.60 -4.48 19.97
C THR A 84 -0.19 -5.82 19.36
N SER A 85 0.61 -6.62 20.06
CA SER A 85 0.89 -8.00 19.64
C SER A 85 -0.30 -8.93 19.89
N LYS A 86 -1.30 -8.46 20.63
CA LYS A 86 -2.57 -9.15 20.83
C LYS A 86 -3.60 -8.63 19.84
N LEU A 87 -4.56 -9.45 19.48
CA LEU A 87 -5.63 -9.07 18.58
C LEU A 87 -6.43 -7.88 19.14
N HIS A 88 -6.56 -6.84 18.36
CA HIS A 88 -7.23 -5.60 18.75
C HIS A 88 -7.87 -4.92 17.56
N TYR A 89 -8.69 -3.92 17.84
CA TYR A 89 -9.24 -3.01 16.84
C TYR A 89 -8.77 -1.60 17.15
N VAL A 90 -8.46 -0.84 16.12
CA VAL A 90 -8.10 0.58 16.23
C VAL A 90 -8.97 1.40 15.30
N LYS A 91 -9.48 2.52 15.82
CA LYS A 91 -10.27 3.48 15.04
C LYS A 91 -9.33 4.52 14.44
N VAL A 92 -8.79 4.21 13.26
CA VAL A 92 -7.87 5.11 12.56
C VAL A 92 -8.62 6.31 11.99
N PRO A 93 -7.90 7.42 11.68
CA PRO A 93 -8.51 8.55 10.96
C PRO A 93 -9.13 8.10 9.65
N GLU A 94 -10.16 8.80 9.18
CA GLU A 94 -10.94 8.37 8.00
C GLU A 94 -10.13 8.38 6.70
N ASN A 95 -9.08 9.19 6.63
CA ASN A 95 -8.18 9.21 5.47
C ASN A 95 -7.11 8.12 5.49
N HIS A 96 -7.03 7.34 6.55
CA HIS A 96 -6.11 6.22 6.66
C HIS A 96 -6.73 5.00 5.96
N ILE A 97 -6.02 4.45 4.99
CA ILE A 97 -6.46 3.27 4.25
C ILE A 97 -5.44 2.15 4.37
N VAL A 98 -5.88 0.93 4.17
CA VAL A 98 -5.02 -0.25 4.17
C VAL A 98 -5.25 -1.03 2.88
N ILE A 99 -4.17 -1.38 2.22
CA ILE A 99 -4.21 -2.28 1.06
C ILE A 99 -3.86 -3.67 1.56
N ASP A 100 -4.81 -4.57 1.45
CA ASP A 100 -4.71 -5.93 1.99
C ASP A 100 -4.41 -6.92 0.86
N PHE A 101 -3.24 -7.55 0.94
CA PHE A 101 -2.77 -8.56 -0.02
C PHE A 101 -2.97 -9.96 0.57
N ASP A 102 -3.80 -10.74 -0.07
CA ASP A 102 -4.07 -12.13 0.34
C ASP A 102 -4.07 -13.05 -0.89
N ILE A 103 -2.97 -13.01 -1.64
CA ILE A 103 -2.79 -13.76 -2.89
C ILE A 103 -2.38 -15.19 -2.55
N PRO A 104 -3.11 -16.21 -3.06
CA PRO A 104 -2.74 -17.60 -2.82
C PRO A 104 -1.66 -18.08 -3.79
N ASP A 105 -1.07 -19.22 -3.50
CA ASP A 105 -0.23 -19.94 -4.44
C ASP A 105 -1.10 -20.68 -5.49
N ASP A 106 -0.47 -21.42 -6.39
CA ASP A 106 -1.16 -22.14 -7.47
C ASP A 106 -2.09 -23.24 -6.95
N ASN A 107 -1.92 -23.67 -5.70
CA ASN A 107 -2.75 -24.66 -5.05
C ASN A 107 -3.85 -24.06 -4.17
N GLY A 108 -3.94 -22.73 -4.11
CA GLY A 108 -4.91 -22.03 -3.29
C GLY A 108 -4.50 -21.88 -1.84
N ASN A 109 -3.25 -22.17 -1.50
CA ASN A 109 -2.72 -22.01 -0.15
C ASN A 109 -2.20 -20.60 0.09
N LYS A 110 -2.19 -20.15 1.33
CA LYS A 110 -1.63 -18.85 1.69
C LYS A 110 -0.15 -18.77 1.31
N CYS A 111 0.26 -17.68 0.69
CA CYS A 111 1.61 -17.52 0.16
C CYS A 111 2.18 -16.14 0.51
N LEU A 112 3.00 -16.08 1.55
CA LEU A 112 3.64 -14.83 1.96
C LEU A 112 4.51 -14.24 0.85
N GLU A 113 5.25 -15.09 0.13
CA GLU A 113 6.20 -14.64 -0.90
C GLU A 113 5.50 -13.86 -2.02
N ARG A 114 4.37 -14.35 -2.51
CA ARG A 114 3.60 -13.63 -3.54
C ARG A 114 3.05 -12.31 -3.03
N ASN A 115 2.61 -12.27 -1.79
CA ASN A 115 2.09 -11.06 -1.18
C ASN A 115 3.17 -10.01 -1.00
N VAL A 116 4.36 -10.41 -0.54
CA VAL A 116 5.52 -9.51 -0.42
C VAL A 116 5.95 -8.99 -1.80
N GLU A 117 5.99 -9.87 -2.78
CA GLU A 117 6.40 -9.52 -4.14
C GLU A 117 5.46 -8.49 -4.77
N GLU A 118 4.16 -8.71 -4.69
CA GLU A 118 3.17 -7.78 -5.24
C GLU A 118 3.12 -6.47 -4.46
N ALA A 119 3.13 -6.53 -3.13
CA ALA A 119 3.13 -5.33 -2.29
C ALA A 119 4.37 -4.47 -2.51
N SER A 120 5.50 -5.09 -2.81
CA SER A 120 6.78 -4.39 -3.03
C SER A 120 6.78 -3.55 -4.31
N LYS A 121 5.82 -3.76 -5.20
CA LYS A 121 5.66 -2.95 -6.43
C LYS A 121 4.94 -1.63 -6.19
N TRP A 122 4.34 -1.46 -5.02
CA TRP A 122 3.58 -0.27 -4.65
C TRP A 122 4.52 0.81 -4.09
N PRO A 123 4.06 2.08 -4.04
CA PRO A 123 4.86 3.14 -3.43
C PRO A 123 5.31 2.77 -2.02
N ALA A 124 6.57 3.05 -1.70
CA ALA A 124 7.15 2.71 -0.40
C ALA A 124 6.34 3.34 0.74
N THR A 125 5.96 2.53 1.71
CA THR A 125 5.15 2.96 2.86
C THR A 125 5.30 1.97 4.01
N TYR A 126 4.71 2.31 5.14
CA TYR A 126 4.61 1.40 6.26
C TYR A 126 3.83 0.14 5.88
N ALA A 127 4.39 -0.99 6.23
CA ALA A 127 3.79 -2.30 5.96
C ALA A 127 3.92 -3.21 7.17
N GLU A 128 2.93 -4.04 7.37
CA GLU A 128 2.98 -5.09 8.40
C GLU A 128 2.34 -6.37 7.89
N LEU A 129 2.69 -7.48 8.52
CA LEU A 129 2.09 -8.76 8.18
C LEU A 129 0.70 -8.85 8.78
N SER A 130 -0.18 -9.61 8.10
CA SER A 130 -1.51 -9.91 8.61
C SER A 130 -1.43 -10.78 9.88
N LYS A 131 -2.56 -10.94 10.55
CA LYS A 131 -2.70 -11.78 11.73
C LYS A 131 -2.14 -13.19 11.54
N SER A 132 -2.36 -13.77 10.36
CA SER A 132 -1.87 -15.13 10.05
C SER A 132 -0.38 -15.18 9.70
N GLY A 133 0.24 -14.03 9.45
CA GLY A 133 1.64 -13.95 9.03
C GLY A 133 1.86 -14.22 7.54
N SER A 134 0.82 -14.44 6.76
CA SER A 134 0.95 -14.75 5.32
C SER A 134 0.44 -13.64 4.41
N GLY A 135 -0.41 -12.75 4.90
CA GLY A 135 -0.85 -11.58 4.15
C GLY A 135 0.00 -10.36 4.46
N VAL A 136 -0.08 -9.36 3.60
CA VAL A 136 0.64 -8.09 3.76
C VAL A 136 -0.38 -6.95 3.78
N HIS A 137 -0.23 -6.04 4.72
CA HIS A 137 -1.02 -4.82 4.81
C HIS A 137 -0.12 -3.61 4.58
N LEU A 138 -0.38 -2.86 3.50
CA LEU A 138 0.24 -1.56 3.27
C LEU A 138 -0.67 -0.47 3.82
N HIS A 139 -0.10 0.46 4.56
CA HIS A 139 -0.82 1.58 5.14
C HIS A 139 -0.52 2.85 4.37
N TYR A 140 -1.55 3.59 3.99
CA TYR A 140 -1.40 4.90 3.33
C TYR A 140 -2.35 5.92 3.94
N ILE A 141 -1.98 7.18 3.84
CA ILE A 141 -2.91 8.29 4.00
C ILE A 141 -3.39 8.64 2.59
N TYR A 142 -4.69 8.63 2.38
CA TYR A 142 -5.27 8.99 1.09
C TYR A 142 -5.75 10.44 1.13
N SER A 143 -5.21 11.26 0.22
CA SER A 143 -5.53 12.70 0.21
C SER A 143 -6.83 13.04 -0.52
N GLY A 144 -7.43 12.05 -1.21
CA GLY A 144 -8.73 12.21 -1.85
C GLY A 144 -9.89 11.80 -0.95
N ASP A 145 -11.06 11.64 -1.56
CA ASP A 145 -12.26 11.19 -0.85
C ASP A 145 -12.28 9.66 -0.76
N VAL A 146 -12.04 9.13 0.42
CA VAL A 146 -12.00 7.68 0.66
C VAL A 146 -13.34 7.00 0.35
N ASN A 147 -14.46 7.74 0.44
CA ASN A 147 -15.79 7.18 0.14
C ASN A 147 -15.98 6.88 -1.34
N LYS A 148 -15.13 7.44 -2.19
CA LYS A 148 -15.15 7.20 -3.64
C LYS A 148 -14.28 6.01 -4.05
N LEU A 149 -13.47 5.46 -3.15
CA LEU A 149 -12.60 4.35 -3.45
C LEU A 149 -13.38 3.05 -3.62
N SER A 150 -13.03 2.26 -4.65
CA SER A 150 -13.48 0.88 -4.77
C SER A 150 -12.82 0.03 -3.69
N ARG A 151 -13.53 -0.96 -3.17
CA ARG A 151 -12.96 -1.91 -2.21
C ARG A 151 -12.09 -2.96 -2.89
N ILE A 152 -12.26 -3.14 -4.19
CA ILE A 152 -11.57 -4.19 -4.94
C ILE A 152 -10.54 -3.55 -5.84
N TYR A 153 -9.28 -3.92 -5.64
CA TYR A 153 -8.19 -3.57 -6.55
C TYR A 153 -7.95 -4.70 -7.55
N ASP A 154 -7.93 -5.93 -7.04
CA ASP A 154 -7.72 -7.16 -7.81
C ASP A 154 -8.43 -8.29 -7.06
N ASP A 155 -8.45 -9.50 -7.63
CA ASP A 155 -9.14 -10.66 -7.04
C ASP A 155 -8.72 -10.96 -5.59
N HIS A 156 -7.47 -10.66 -5.24
CA HIS A 156 -6.91 -10.96 -3.93
C HIS A 156 -6.28 -9.75 -3.27
N ILE A 157 -6.59 -8.55 -3.77
CA ILE A 157 -6.08 -7.29 -3.22
C ILE A 157 -7.26 -6.38 -2.93
N GLU A 158 -7.48 -6.09 -1.66
CA GLU A 158 -8.57 -5.26 -1.17
C GLU A 158 -8.09 -3.90 -0.70
N ILE A 159 -8.90 -2.87 -0.95
CA ILE A 159 -8.68 -1.54 -0.39
C ILE A 159 -9.65 -1.39 0.79
N LYS A 160 -9.10 -1.28 2.00
CA LYS A 160 -9.89 -1.15 3.22
C LYS A 160 -9.97 0.31 3.66
N VAL A 161 -11.19 0.76 3.89
CA VAL A 161 -11.53 2.12 4.29
C VAL A 161 -12.25 2.04 5.64
N PHE A 162 -11.97 2.99 6.53
CA PHE A 162 -12.41 2.95 7.93
C PHE A 162 -13.26 4.14 8.30
N THR A 163 -14.33 4.37 7.54
CA THR A 163 -15.30 5.42 7.81
C THR A 163 -16.44 4.90 8.67
N GLY A 164 -17.20 5.81 9.31
CA GLY A 164 -18.33 5.45 10.15
C GLY A 164 -17.89 4.58 11.32
N LYS A 165 -18.48 3.41 11.45
CA LYS A 165 -18.19 2.47 12.55
C LYS A 165 -17.11 1.48 12.21
N SER A 166 -16.55 1.53 11.01
CA SER A 166 -15.48 0.63 10.59
C SER A 166 -14.20 0.90 11.37
N SER A 167 -13.49 -0.16 11.69
CA SER A 167 -12.22 -0.07 12.41
C SER A 167 -11.25 -1.12 11.88
N LEU A 168 -9.97 -0.86 12.07
CA LEU A 168 -8.91 -1.74 11.63
C LEU A 168 -8.72 -2.87 12.64
N ARG A 169 -8.92 -4.12 12.20
CA ARG A 169 -8.59 -5.31 12.96
C ARG A 169 -7.11 -5.62 12.76
N ARG A 170 -6.39 -5.78 13.86
CA ARG A 170 -4.94 -5.83 13.77
C ARG A 170 -4.33 -6.73 14.85
N LYS A 171 -3.23 -7.38 14.49
CA LYS A 171 -2.36 -8.09 15.43
C LYS A 171 -0.94 -7.89 14.91
N LEU A 172 -0.16 -7.06 15.59
CA LEU A 172 1.20 -6.76 15.18
C LEU A 172 2.11 -7.95 15.42
N THR A 173 2.72 -8.46 14.37
CA THR A 173 3.75 -9.50 14.43
C THR A 173 5.08 -8.96 13.92
N LYS A 174 5.13 -8.53 12.67
CA LYS A 174 6.32 -7.97 12.05
C LYS A 174 5.92 -6.78 11.16
N CYS A 175 6.79 -5.80 11.07
CA CYS A 175 6.61 -4.63 10.20
C CYS A 175 7.94 -4.20 9.60
N ASN A 176 7.88 -3.26 8.65
CA ASN A 176 9.07 -2.72 8.00
C ASN A 176 9.57 -1.40 8.63
N ASN A 177 8.79 -0.81 9.50
CA ASN A 177 9.10 0.45 10.20
C ASN A 177 9.48 1.63 9.30
N ILE A 178 8.84 1.73 8.12
CA ILE A 178 8.93 2.88 7.23
C ILE A 178 7.76 3.82 7.51
N PRO A 179 7.93 5.16 7.41
CA PRO A 179 6.81 6.08 7.65
C PRO A 179 5.63 5.84 6.72
N ILE A 180 4.43 6.13 7.22
CA ILE A 180 3.19 6.01 6.44
C ILE A 180 3.19 7.07 5.34
N ALA A 181 3.13 6.65 4.09
CA ALA A 181 3.14 7.55 2.95
C ALA A 181 1.74 8.08 2.63
N THR A 182 1.70 9.24 1.98
CA THR A 182 0.46 9.82 1.46
C THR A 182 0.39 9.56 -0.05
N ILE A 183 -0.77 9.10 -0.53
CA ILE A 183 -1.04 8.93 -1.95
C ILE A 183 -2.31 9.66 -2.34
N SER A 184 -2.39 10.09 -3.60
CA SER A 184 -3.51 10.89 -4.11
C SER A 184 -4.18 10.28 -5.34
N SER A 185 -3.60 9.24 -5.92
CA SER A 185 -4.05 8.65 -7.19
C SER A 185 -3.60 7.19 -7.31
N GLY A 186 -4.00 6.56 -8.41
CA GLY A 186 -3.61 5.19 -8.72
C GLY A 186 -4.55 4.12 -8.20
N LEU A 187 -5.58 4.50 -7.45
CA LEU A 187 -6.56 3.56 -6.92
C LEU A 187 -7.87 3.62 -7.70
N PRO A 188 -8.55 2.48 -7.89
CA PRO A 188 -9.82 2.43 -8.60
C PRO A 188 -10.92 3.11 -7.81
N LEU A 189 -11.80 3.83 -8.53
CA LEU A 189 -12.94 4.52 -7.94
C LEU A 189 -14.22 3.72 -8.19
N LYS A 190 -15.20 3.89 -7.31
CA LYS A 190 -16.52 3.27 -7.46
C LYS A 190 -17.18 3.75 -8.74
N GLY A 191 -17.84 2.82 -9.45
CA GLY A 191 -18.59 3.14 -10.65
C GLY A 191 -17.75 3.31 -11.91
N GLU A 192 -16.42 3.23 -11.82
CA GLU A 192 -15.56 3.21 -12.99
C GLU A 192 -15.34 1.76 -13.39
N ALA A 193 -15.54 1.49 -14.68
CA ALA A 193 -15.24 0.18 -15.22
C ALA A 193 -13.75 -0.08 -15.06
N MET A 194 -13.40 -1.24 -14.54
CA MET A 194 -12.01 -1.67 -14.52
C MET A 194 -11.55 -1.75 -15.97
N VAL A 195 -10.65 -0.86 -16.35
CA VAL A 195 -10.00 -0.95 -17.64
C VAL A 195 -9.15 -2.21 -17.59
N ASN A 196 -9.58 -3.21 -18.32
CA ASN A 196 -8.77 -4.41 -18.47
C ASN A 196 -7.41 -3.98 -19.01
N LYS A 197 -6.39 -4.19 -18.21
CA LYS A 197 -5.02 -4.04 -18.69
C LYS A 197 -4.69 -5.36 -19.38
N ASP A 198 -4.85 -5.35 -20.67
CA ASP A 198 -4.31 -6.40 -21.52
C ASP A 198 -2.78 -6.33 -21.50
#